data_33c3bc708a050f66b61d7f8596bb11e0
#
_entry.id   33c3bc708a050f66b61d7f8596bb11e0
#
_cell.length_a   1.000
_cell.length_b   1.000
_cell.length_c   1.000
_cell.angle_alpha   90.00
_cell.angle_beta   90.00
_cell.angle_gamma   90.00
#
_symmetry.space_group_name_H-M   'P 1'
#
loop_
_entity.id
_entity.type
_entity.pdbx_description
1 polymer ?
#
loop_
_entity_poly.entity_id
_entity_poly.type
_entity_poly.pdbx_seq_one_letter_code
_entity_poly.pdbx_strand_id
1 'polypeptide(L)'
;MFLSDFVRDLTMEVPNLTDAQAMRALQRAARRFYSETLLWEDRRSYQVGEGASSFRLSLPIDECSVIAVKYVYFDGEELPLLRQTEFQSVSSLPSTPYPHGVMPSLPKESIFIAPPASSKQAGYEVVLVLAPSMDADELPLDAYSQFEDAYIAGALSGLYSKGLFLNPALADVNEGRFSDFVTRAVNLRDGLYSGPAKVVGYGGL
;
A
#
# COMPACT_ATOMS: atom_id res chain seq x y z
N MET A 1 2.52 15.99 -0.51
CA MET A 1 3.68 16.18 0.39
C MET A 1 4.91 15.66 -0.30
N PHE A 2 5.99 16.41 -0.32
CA PHE A 2 7.22 15.99 -1.00
C PHE A 2 8.28 15.56 0.00
N LEU A 3 8.94 14.43 -0.27
CA LEU A 3 10.06 13.95 0.55
C LEU A 3 11.26 14.91 0.49
N SER A 4 11.42 15.61 -0.62
CA SER A 4 12.44 16.65 -0.81
C SER A 4 12.36 17.77 0.24
N ASP A 5 11.17 18.03 0.79
CA ASP A 5 10.99 19.05 1.84
C ASP A 5 11.77 18.71 3.13
N PHE A 6 12.00 17.41 3.41
CA PHE A 6 12.68 16.91 4.61
C PHE A 6 14.19 16.68 4.43
N VAL A 7 14.72 16.85 3.22
CA VAL A 7 16.16 16.67 2.94
C VAL A 7 17.00 17.58 3.81
N ARG A 8 16.55 18.82 3.99
CA ARG A 8 17.25 19.82 4.81
C ARG A 8 17.36 19.38 6.27
N ASP A 9 16.30 18.81 6.83
CA ASP A 9 16.29 18.40 8.24
C ASP A 9 17.32 17.27 8.47
N LEU A 10 17.42 16.31 7.56
CA LEU A 10 18.43 15.25 7.64
C LEU A 10 19.87 15.78 7.47
N THR A 11 20.08 16.70 6.53
CA THR A 11 21.43 17.26 6.29
C THR A 11 21.90 18.14 7.43
N MET A 12 20.98 18.75 8.19
CA MET A 12 21.31 19.48 9.41
C MET A 12 21.70 18.55 10.57
N GLU A 13 21.11 17.35 10.66
CA GLU A 13 21.39 16.37 11.72
C GLU A 13 22.63 15.52 11.43
N VAL A 14 22.89 15.21 10.17
CA VAL A 14 23.99 14.30 9.77
C VAL A 14 25.04 15.09 8.98
N PRO A 15 26.18 15.47 9.61
CA PRO A 15 27.24 16.21 8.94
C PRO A 15 27.79 15.46 7.71
N ASN A 16 28.04 16.18 6.63
CA ASN A 16 28.54 15.67 5.36
C ASN A 16 27.59 14.72 4.62
N LEU A 17 26.31 14.66 4.99
CA LEU A 17 25.30 13.98 4.22
C LEU A 17 24.98 14.79 2.96
N THR A 18 25.01 14.14 1.79
CA THR A 18 24.60 14.80 0.55
C THR A 18 23.07 14.74 0.37
N ASP A 19 22.48 15.70 -0.33
CA ASP A 19 21.03 15.73 -0.60
C ASP A 19 20.55 14.43 -1.27
N ALA A 20 21.34 13.88 -2.20
CA ALA A 20 21.02 12.62 -2.85
C ALA A 20 21.01 11.42 -1.88
N GLN A 21 21.88 11.42 -0.87
CA GLN A 21 21.89 10.39 0.16
C GLN A 21 20.71 10.56 1.13
N ALA A 22 20.40 11.80 1.51
CA ALA A 22 19.26 12.15 2.34
C ALA A 22 17.95 11.72 1.66
N MET A 23 17.77 12.09 0.39
CA MET A 23 16.59 11.70 -0.39
C MET A 23 16.40 10.18 -0.45
N ARG A 24 17.46 9.43 -0.77
CA ARG A 24 17.40 7.96 -0.80
C ARG A 24 17.06 7.34 0.56
N ALA A 25 17.52 7.96 1.65
CA ALA A 25 17.22 7.50 2.99
C ALA A 25 15.72 7.73 3.31
N LEU A 26 15.19 8.91 2.96
CA LEU A 26 13.77 9.25 3.11
C LEU A 26 12.86 8.33 2.28
N GLN A 27 13.20 8.10 1.01
CA GLN A 27 12.46 7.19 0.13
C GLN A 27 12.35 5.76 0.71
N ARG A 28 13.47 5.24 1.24
CA ARG A 28 13.49 3.93 1.90
C ARG A 28 12.65 3.90 3.17
N ALA A 29 12.75 4.96 3.99
CA ALA A 29 11.99 5.08 5.23
C ALA A 29 10.49 5.18 4.95
N ALA A 30 10.08 6.01 4.00
CA ALA A 30 8.69 6.14 3.58
C ALA A 30 8.14 4.81 3.06
N ARG A 31 8.86 4.15 2.13
CA ARG A 31 8.45 2.83 1.63
C ARG A 31 8.32 1.79 2.74
N ARG A 32 9.28 1.75 3.67
CA ARG A 32 9.24 0.86 4.83
C ARG A 32 8.02 1.16 5.69
N PHE A 33 7.75 2.43 6.00
CA PHE A 33 6.60 2.86 6.80
C PHE A 33 5.28 2.37 6.19
N TYR A 34 5.03 2.63 4.91
CA TYR A 34 3.81 2.18 4.25
C TYR A 34 3.72 0.66 4.11
N SER A 35 4.86 -0.03 3.95
CA SER A 35 4.89 -1.49 3.88
C SER A 35 4.58 -2.16 5.22
N GLU A 36 4.99 -1.55 6.34
CA GLU A 36 4.74 -2.07 7.69
C GLU A 36 3.34 -1.68 8.21
N THR A 37 2.87 -0.48 7.87
CA THR A 37 1.58 0.02 8.36
C THR A 37 0.39 -0.38 7.51
N LEU A 38 0.59 -0.63 6.22
CA LEU A 38 -0.44 -0.89 5.20
C LEU A 38 -1.52 0.20 5.17
N LEU A 39 -1.13 1.45 5.44
CA LEU A 39 -2.06 2.57 5.58
C LEU A 39 -2.55 3.12 4.24
N TRP A 40 -1.72 3.06 3.20
CA TRP A 40 -2.09 3.65 1.92
C TRP A 40 -2.97 2.68 1.15
N GLU A 41 -4.28 2.84 1.31
CA GLU A 41 -5.28 2.09 0.55
C GLU A 41 -5.85 2.93 -0.57
N ASP A 42 -6.01 2.33 -1.73
CA ASP A 42 -6.66 2.93 -2.89
C ASP A 42 -7.72 1.98 -3.46
N ARG A 43 -8.87 2.52 -3.79
CA ARG A 43 -10.03 1.76 -4.26
C ARG A 43 -10.28 2.08 -5.73
N ARG A 44 -10.23 1.04 -6.56
CA ARG A 44 -10.34 1.14 -8.02
C ARG A 44 -11.43 0.26 -8.59
N SER A 45 -12.18 0.84 -9.53
CA SER A 45 -13.20 0.11 -10.28
C SER A 45 -12.69 -0.25 -11.67
N TYR A 46 -12.95 -1.48 -12.08
CA TYR A 46 -12.55 -2.03 -13.37
C TYR A 46 -13.77 -2.60 -14.10
N GLN A 47 -13.88 -2.31 -15.37
CA GLN A 47 -14.84 -2.96 -16.25
C GLN A 47 -14.10 -4.02 -17.08
N VAL A 48 -14.53 -5.26 -16.95
CA VAL A 48 -13.87 -6.41 -17.56
C VAL A 48 -14.81 -7.07 -18.55
N GLY A 49 -14.33 -7.35 -19.74
CA GLY A 49 -15.12 -7.96 -20.80
C GLY A 49 -15.49 -9.42 -20.52
N GLU A 50 -16.56 -9.89 -21.17
CA GLU A 50 -17.04 -11.27 -21.08
C GLU A 50 -15.92 -12.28 -21.36
N GLY A 51 -15.79 -13.28 -20.50
CA GLY A 51 -14.82 -14.38 -20.65
C GLY A 51 -13.37 -13.98 -20.39
N ALA A 52 -13.10 -12.75 -19.97
CA ALA A 52 -11.74 -12.37 -19.61
C ALA A 52 -11.27 -13.11 -18.35
N SER A 53 -10.09 -13.70 -18.44
CA SER A 53 -9.47 -14.45 -17.34
C SER A 53 -8.56 -13.61 -16.47
N SER A 54 -8.35 -12.34 -16.82
CA SER A 54 -7.52 -11.40 -16.06
C SER A 54 -7.74 -9.96 -16.50
N PHE A 55 -7.35 -9.02 -15.63
CA PHE A 55 -7.23 -7.61 -15.95
C PHE A 55 -6.01 -7.00 -15.27
N ARG A 56 -5.50 -5.90 -15.84
CA ARG A 56 -4.36 -5.18 -15.31
C ARG A 56 -4.79 -4.12 -14.31
N LEU A 57 -4.02 -3.97 -13.23
CA LEU A 57 -4.20 -2.91 -12.25
C LEU A 57 -3.69 -1.59 -12.82
N SER A 58 -4.42 -0.51 -12.58
CA SER A 58 -3.96 0.86 -12.81
C SER A 58 -3.57 1.49 -11.50
N LEU A 59 -2.42 2.15 -11.47
CA LEU A 59 -1.94 2.85 -10.28
C LEU A 59 -2.50 4.28 -10.23
N PRO A 60 -2.71 4.85 -9.02
CA PRO A 60 -3.21 6.22 -8.87
C PRO A 60 -2.19 7.27 -9.28
N ILE A 61 -0.91 6.98 -9.04
CA ILE A 61 0.24 7.81 -9.41
C ILE A 61 1.38 6.91 -9.88
N ASP A 62 2.22 7.44 -10.76
CA ASP A 62 3.37 6.69 -11.31
C ASP A 62 4.43 6.37 -10.26
N GLU A 63 4.48 7.16 -9.19
CA GLU A 63 5.47 7.03 -8.12
C GLU A 63 5.05 6.07 -6.99
N CYS A 64 4.10 5.18 -7.23
CA CYS A 64 3.72 4.16 -6.27
C CYS A 64 3.80 2.75 -6.83
N SER A 65 3.76 1.77 -5.94
CA SER A 65 3.71 0.34 -6.28
C SER A 65 2.69 -0.38 -5.42
N VAL A 66 2.01 -1.37 -6.00
CA VAL A 66 1.12 -2.25 -5.24
C VAL A 66 1.96 -3.21 -4.40
N ILE A 67 1.73 -3.22 -3.10
CA ILE A 67 2.38 -4.16 -2.17
C ILE A 67 1.46 -5.30 -1.75
N ALA A 68 0.14 -5.06 -1.77
CA ALA A 68 -0.86 -6.10 -1.52
C ALA A 68 -2.19 -5.75 -2.21
N VAL A 69 -3.00 -6.76 -2.45
CA VAL A 69 -4.43 -6.64 -2.76
C VAL A 69 -5.18 -7.06 -1.50
N LYS A 70 -5.99 -6.16 -0.95
CA LYS A 70 -6.69 -6.39 0.31
C LYS A 70 -8.04 -7.07 0.09
N TYR A 71 -8.82 -6.51 -0.83
CA TYR A 71 -10.14 -7.02 -1.19
C TYR A 71 -10.36 -6.90 -2.70
N VAL A 72 -11.16 -7.81 -3.23
CA VAL A 72 -11.71 -7.72 -4.58
C VAL A 72 -13.20 -7.99 -4.47
N TYR A 73 -14.01 -7.10 -5.03
CA TYR A 73 -15.46 -7.24 -5.10
C TYR A 73 -15.88 -7.44 -6.55
N PHE A 74 -16.89 -8.24 -6.74
CA PHE A 74 -17.59 -8.43 -8.02
C PHE A 74 -19.07 -8.12 -7.80
N ASP A 75 -19.58 -7.13 -8.50
CA ASP A 75 -20.97 -6.65 -8.36
C ASP A 75 -21.38 -6.39 -6.89
N GLY A 76 -20.41 -5.90 -6.07
CA GLY A 76 -20.61 -5.57 -4.66
C GLY A 76 -20.40 -6.72 -3.68
N GLU A 77 -20.20 -7.96 -4.15
CA GLU A 77 -19.87 -9.11 -3.32
C GLU A 77 -18.37 -9.36 -3.27
N GLU A 78 -17.84 -9.64 -2.08
CA GLU A 78 -16.41 -9.91 -1.89
C GLU A 78 -16.04 -11.27 -2.47
N LEU A 79 -15.00 -11.29 -3.30
CA LEU A 79 -14.43 -12.51 -3.85
C LEU A 79 -13.25 -13.00 -3.00
N PRO A 80 -13.14 -14.31 -2.75
CA PRO A 80 -11.99 -14.88 -2.06
C PRO A 80 -10.71 -14.70 -2.86
N LEU A 81 -9.63 -14.32 -2.16
CA LEU A 81 -8.28 -14.29 -2.71
C LEU A 81 -7.69 -15.70 -2.68
N LEU A 82 -7.55 -16.31 -3.84
CA LEU A 82 -7.10 -17.70 -4.00
C LEU A 82 -5.58 -17.81 -4.02
N ARG A 83 -5.05 -18.87 -3.42
CA ARG A 83 -3.67 -19.31 -3.63
C ARG A 83 -3.52 -19.98 -5.00
N GLN A 84 -2.30 -20.08 -5.48
CA GLN A 84 -2.02 -20.66 -6.81
C GLN A 84 -2.61 -22.05 -7.01
N THR A 85 -2.55 -22.91 -6.01
CA THR A 85 -3.11 -24.29 -6.07
C THR A 85 -4.63 -24.29 -6.13
N GLU A 86 -5.28 -23.45 -5.34
CA GLU A 86 -6.73 -23.27 -5.35
C GLU A 86 -7.20 -22.67 -6.67
N PHE A 87 -6.49 -21.66 -7.16
CA PHE A 87 -6.78 -21.03 -8.45
C PHE A 87 -6.72 -22.02 -9.60
N GLN A 88 -5.70 -22.89 -9.66
CA GLN A 88 -5.56 -23.90 -10.70
C GLN A 88 -6.75 -24.89 -10.71
N SER A 89 -7.25 -25.29 -9.55
CA SER A 89 -8.40 -26.20 -9.46
C SER A 89 -9.70 -25.52 -9.91
N VAL A 90 -9.89 -24.24 -9.59
CA VAL A 90 -11.10 -23.50 -9.92
C VAL A 90 -11.08 -22.98 -11.37
N SER A 91 -9.92 -22.63 -11.90
CA SER A 91 -9.78 -22.09 -13.27
C SER A 91 -10.15 -23.10 -14.37
N SER A 92 -10.13 -24.39 -14.06
CA SER A 92 -10.56 -25.46 -14.98
C SER A 92 -12.08 -25.63 -15.07
N LEU A 93 -12.84 -24.97 -14.20
CA LEU A 93 -14.30 -25.03 -14.22
C LEU A 93 -14.88 -24.19 -15.39
N PRO A 94 -16.07 -24.57 -15.88
CA PRO A 94 -16.77 -23.76 -16.88
C PRO A 94 -17.02 -22.34 -16.39
N SER A 95 -17.08 -21.37 -17.32
CA SER A 95 -17.46 -20.00 -17.00
C SER A 95 -18.82 -19.94 -16.32
N THR A 96 -18.91 -19.14 -15.26
CA THR A 96 -20.12 -18.96 -14.45
C THR A 96 -20.52 -17.49 -14.41
N PRO A 97 -21.79 -17.15 -14.10
CA PRO A 97 -22.18 -15.77 -13.91
C PRO A 97 -21.34 -15.03 -12.86
N TYR A 98 -20.94 -15.77 -11.81
CA TYR A 98 -20.11 -15.25 -10.72
C TYR A 98 -18.78 -16.03 -10.65
N PRO A 99 -17.63 -15.34 -10.64
CA PRO A 99 -16.33 -15.96 -10.38
C PRO A 99 -16.30 -16.59 -8.97
N HIS A 100 -15.56 -17.69 -8.83
CA HIS A 100 -15.39 -18.32 -7.53
C HIS A 100 -14.28 -17.67 -6.69
N GLY A 101 -13.41 -16.91 -7.34
CA GLY A 101 -12.37 -16.15 -6.67
C GLY A 101 -11.37 -15.55 -7.63
N VAL A 102 -10.39 -14.86 -7.07
CA VAL A 102 -9.34 -14.17 -7.83
C VAL A 102 -7.97 -14.46 -7.25
N MET A 103 -6.95 -14.40 -8.12
CA MET A 103 -5.55 -14.54 -7.71
C MET A 103 -4.77 -13.29 -8.14
N PRO A 104 -4.31 -12.46 -7.19
CA PRO A 104 -3.43 -11.34 -7.47
C PRO A 104 -2.05 -11.80 -7.92
N SER A 105 -1.49 -11.13 -8.92
CA SER A 105 -0.10 -11.29 -9.34
C SER A 105 0.60 -9.93 -9.30
N LEU A 106 1.20 -9.60 -8.15
CA LEU A 106 1.82 -8.30 -7.93
C LEU A 106 2.97 -8.01 -8.91
N PRO A 107 3.87 -8.97 -9.25
CA PRO A 107 4.91 -8.72 -10.24
C PRO A 107 4.39 -8.37 -11.63
N LYS A 108 3.16 -8.77 -11.96
CA LYS A 108 2.50 -8.49 -13.23
C LYS A 108 1.47 -7.38 -13.13
N GLU A 109 1.25 -6.85 -11.93
CA GLU A 109 0.20 -5.86 -11.65
C GLU A 109 -1.16 -6.28 -12.25
N SER A 110 -1.53 -7.53 -12.03
CA SER A 110 -2.70 -8.13 -12.64
C SER A 110 -3.50 -8.95 -11.64
N ILE A 111 -4.80 -9.00 -11.86
CA ILE A 111 -5.72 -9.89 -11.16
C ILE A 111 -6.17 -10.98 -12.15
N PHE A 112 -5.96 -12.24 -11.78
CA PHE A 112 -6.51 -13.38 -12.51
C PHE A 112 -7.84 -13.79 -11.90
N ILE A 113 -8.80 -14.16 -12.75
CA ILE A 113 -10.20 -14.47 -12.39
C ILE A 113 -10.43 -15.97 -12.62
N ALA A 114 -11.06 -16.65 -11.68
CA ALA A 114 -11.36 -18.08 -11.80
C ALA A 114 -12.73 -18.46 -11.24
N PRO A 115 -13.59 -19.14 -12.06
CA PRO A 115 -13.52 -19.16 -13.52
C PRO A 115 -13.85 -17.77 -14.09
N PRO A 116 -13.57 -17.51 -15.39
CA PRO A 116 -13.94 -16.26 -16.02
C PRO A 116 -15.44 -16.01 -15.93
N ALA A 117 -15.83 -14.74 -15.66
CA ALA A 117 -17.23 -14.37 -15.61
C ALA A 117 -17.87 -14.44 -17.00
N SER A 118 -19.08 -15.00 -17.10
CA SER A 118 -19.85 -15.09 -18.35
C SER A 118 -20.70 -13.83 -18.61
N SER A 119 -20.63 -12.81 -17.76
CA SER A 119 -21.34 -11.55 -17.92
C SER A 119 -20.71 -10.70 -19.02
N LYS A 120 -21.55 -10.03 -19.84
CA LYS A 120 -21.08 -9.14 -20.90
C LYS A 120 -20.27 -7.94 -20.41
N GLN A 121 -20.54 -7.48 -19.21
CA GLN A 121 -19.76 -6.46 -18.50
C GLN A 121 -19.72 -6.83 -17.03
N ALA A 122 -18.52 -7.11 -16.54
CA ALA A 122 -18.29 -7.45 -15.16
C ALA A 122 -17.62 -6.28 -14.45
N GLY A 123 -18.29 -5.73 -13.43
CA GLY A 123 -17.75 -4.67 -12.57
C GLY A 123 -16.93 -5.27 -11.44
N TYR A 124 -15.63 -5.02 -11.45
CA TYR A 124 -14.75 -5.37 -10.34
C TYR A 124 -14.35 -4.12 -9.58
N GLU A 125 -14.34 -4.22 -8.27
CA GLU A 125 -13.79 -3.20 -7.42
C GLU A 125 -12.65 -3.81 -6.59
N VAL A 126 -11.48 -3.17 -6.63
CA VAL A 126 -10.26 -3.69 -6.00
C VAL A 126 -9.76 -2.68 -4.98
N VAL A 127 -9.51 -3.14 -3.77
CA VAL A 127 -8.83 -2.38 -2.72
C VAL A 127 -7.37 -2.78 -2.73
N LEU A 128 -6.54 -1.84 -3.17
CA LEU A 128 -5.09 -1.97 -3.26
C LEU A 128 -4.43 -1.41 -2.01
N VAL A 129 -3.36 -2.03 -1.56
CA VAL A 129 -2.43 -1.46 -0.59
C VAL A 129 -1.19 -1.02 -1.34
N LEU A 130 -0.84 0.24 -1.19
CA LEU A 130 0.22 0.90 -1.94
C LEU A 130 1.39 1.27 -1.03
N ALA A 131 2.56 1.39 -1.62
CA ALA A 131 3.71 2.03 -1.02
C ALA A 131 4.41 2.92 -2.07
N PRO A 132 5.15 3.96 -1.64
CA PRO A 132 5.95 4.74 -2.56
C PRO A 132 6.94 3.87 -3.34
N SER A 133 7.20 4.18 -4.60
CA SER A 133 8.30 3.58 -5.35
C SER A 133 9.65 3.99 -4.75
N MET A 134 10.73 3.35 -5.20
CA MET A 134 12.07 3.70 -4.70
C MET A 134 12.57 5.06 -5.17
N ASP A 135 11.91 5.62 -6.16
CA ASP A 135 12.25 6.92 -6.77
C ASP A 135 11.17 7.98 -6.46
N ALA A 136 10.19 7.65 -5.63
CA ALA A 136 9.10 8.56 -5.28
C ALA A 136 9.61 9.79 -4.53
N ASP A 137 9.13 10.97 -4.93
CA ASP A 137 9.22 12.21 -4.16
C ASP A 137 7.88 12.61 -3.59
N GLU A 138 6.78 12.28 -4.26
CA GLU A 138 5.43 12.61 -3.84
C GLU A 138 4.80 11.51 -2.99
N LEU A 139 4.23 11.91 -1.85
CA LEU A 139 3.46 11.05 -0.95
C LEU A 139 2.01 11.54 -0.83
N PRO A 140 1.04 10.66 -0.55
CA PRO A 140 -0.35 11.08 -0.34
C PRO A 140 -0.47 12.05 0.84
N LEU A 141 -1.17 13.17 0.60
CA LEU A 141 -1.23 14.31 1.53
C LEU A 141 -2.18 14.13 2.72
N ASP A 142 -3.33 13.52 2.49
CA ASP A 142 -4.51 13.88 3.29
C ASP A 142 -4.71 13.09 4.59
N ALA A 143 -4.11 11.94 4.76
CA ALA A 143 -4.35 11.13 5.95
C ALA A 143 -3.12 11.03 6.87
N TYR A 144 -1.93 11.43 6.42
CA TYR A 144 -0.69 10.94 7.00
C TYR A 144 0.37 12.00 7.29
N SER A 145 0.05 13.28 7.16
CA SER A 145 0.93 14.40 7.55
C SER A 145 1.38 14.32 9.02
N GLN A 146 0.61 13.68 9.88
CA GLN A 146 0.98 13.44 11.28
C GLN A 146 2.14 12.45 11.48
N PHE A 147 2.62 11.80 10.42
CA PHE A 147 3.71 10.81 10.45
C PHE A 147 4.99 11.29 9.75
N GLU A 148 5.13 12.58 9.50
CA GLU A 148 6.32 13.17 8.87
C GLU A 148 7.60 12.80 9.64
N ASP A 149 7.57 12.91 10.96
CA ASP A 149 8.69 12.54 11.83
C ASP A 149 9.07 11.04 11.74
N ALA A 150 8.15 10.17 11.29
CA ALA A 150 8.45 8.76 11.08
C ALA A 150 9.44 8.58 9.92
N TYR A 151 9.30 9.34 8.84
CA TYR A 151 10.22 9.26 7.71
C TYR A 151 11.60 9.75 8.09
N ILE A 152 11.70 10.81 8.88
CA ILE A 152 12.96 11.34 9.40
C ILE A 152 13.60 10.30 10.33
N ALA A 153 12.87 9.77 11.30
CA ALA A 153 13.39 8.76 12.23
C ALA A 153 13.86 7.49 11.50
N GLY A 154 13.06 6.98 10.55
CA GLY A 154 13.44 5.81 9.75
C GLY A 154 14.66 6.06 8.86
N ALA A 155 14.78 7.26 8.29
CA ALA A 155 15.94 7.64 7.49
C ALA A 155 17.21 7.73 8.35
N LEU A 156 17.14 8.37 9.52
CA LEU A 156 18.26 8.46 10.49
C LEU A 156 18.69 7.10 11.00
N SER A 157 17.73 6.22 11.36
CA SER A 157 18.03 4.84 11.74
C SER A 157 18.81 4.12 10.63
N GLY A 158 18.36 4.23 9.39
CA GLY A 158 19.01 3.63 8.23
C GLY A 158 20.40 4.19 7.94
N LEU A 159 20.62 5.49 8.11
CA LEU A 159 21.92 6.15 7.93
C LEU A 159 22.90 5.75 9.03
N TYR A 160 22.49 5.77 10.30
CA TYR A 160 23.36 5.43 11.44
C TYR A 160 23.61 3.93 11.60
N SER A 161 22.84 3.06 10.92
CA SER A 161 23.03 1.61 11.00
C SER A 161 24.21 1.08 10.20
N LYS A 162 24.79 1.86 9.28
CA LYS A 162 25.85 1.39 8.36
C LYS A 162 26.62 2.51 7.68
N GLY A 163 27.80 2.14 7.16
CA GLY A 163 28.59 3.00 6.29
C GLY A 163 29.33 4.11 7.03
N LEU A 164 29.47 5.27 6.37
CA LEU A 164 30.25 6.42 6.85
C LEU A 164 29.65 7.08 8.10
N PHE A 165 28.35 6.92 8.34
CA PHE A 165 27.64 7.54 9.45
C PHE A 165 27.36 6.58 10.60
N LEU A 166 28.03 5.41 10.63
CA LEU A 166 27.77 4.35 11.61
C LEU A 166 27.81 4.87 13.05
N ASN A 167 26.67 4.83 13.72
CA ASN A 167 26.50 5.12 15.13
C ASN A 167 25.36 4.24 15.69
N PRO A 168 25.68 3.05 16.25
CA PRO A 168 24.65 2.10 16.69
C PRO A 168 23.70 2.69 17.75
N ALA A 169 24.21 3.51 18.66
CA ALA A 169 23.36 4.10 19.71
C ALA A 169 22.30 5.05 19.12
N LEU A 170 22.68 5.88 18.14
CA LEU A 170 21.72 6.74 17.44
C LEU A 170 20.80 5.94 16.50
N ALA A 171 21.31 4.86 15.89
CA ALA A 171 20.49 3.97 15.09
C ALA A 171 19.37 3.35 15.94
N ASP A 172 19.69 2.82 17.11
CA ASP A 172 18.70 2.19 18.02
C ASP A 172 17.66 3.20 18.53
N VAL A 173 18.08 4.41 18.89
CA VAL A 173 17.15 5.47 19.32
C VAL A 173 16.17 5.84 18.21
N ASN A 174 16.66 6.03 16.98
CA ASN A 174 15.80 6.40 15.87
C ASN A 174 14.94 5.21 15.40
N GLU A 175 15.42 3.98 15.48
CA GLU A 175 14.63 2.78 15.23
C GLU A 175 13.46 2.65 16.24
N GLY A 176 13.72 2.93 17.52
CA GLY A 176 12.68 2.97 18.53
C GLY A 176 11.59 4.01 18.20
N ARG A 177 12.00 5.24 17.85
CA ARG A 177 11.06 6.29 17.43
C ARG A 177 10.24 5.86 16.20
N PHE A 178 10.90 5.32 15.18
CA PHE A 178 10.22 4.83 13.98
C PHE A 178 9.18 3.76 14.31
N SER A 179 9.55 2.77 15.15
CA SER A 179 8.66 1.69 15.59
C SER A 179 7.45 2.21 16.37
N ASP A 180 7.63 3.26 17.18
CA ASP A 180 6.54 3.91 17.90
C ASP A 180 5.54 4.56 16.92
N PHE A 181 6.03 5.22 15.85
CA PHE A 181 5.18 5.79 14.81
C PHE A 181 4.45 4.70 14.03
N VAL A 182 5.12 3.61 13.67
CA VAL A 182 4.50 2.45 13.01
C VAL A 182 3.38 1.89 13.88
N THR A 183 3.62 1.70 15.17
CA THR A 183 2.61 1.20 16.11
C THR A 183 1.40 2.11 16.21
N ARG A 184 1.61 3.44 16.29
CA ARG A 184 0.52 4.42 16.29
C ARG A 184 -0.29 4.39 14.99
N ALA A 185 0.41 4.28 13.86
CA ALA A 185 -0.20 4.22 12.54
C ALA A 185 -1.06 2.96 12.35
N VAL A 186 -0.56 1.80 12.80
CA VAL A 186 -1.31 0.54 12.78
C VAL A 186 -2.54 0.63 13.68
N ASN A 187 -2.40 1.18 14.90
CA ASN A 187 -3.53 1.38 15.80
C ASN A 187 -4.58 2.33 15.22
N LEU A 188 -4.15 3.39 14.53
CA LEU A 188 -5.05 4.30 13.83
C LEU A 188 -5.83 3.57 12.73
N ARG A 189 -5.12 2.82 11.88
CA ARG A 189 -5.73 1.99 10.84
C ARG A 189 -6.77 1.04 11.41
N ASP A 190 -6.39 0.26 12.43
CA ASP A 190 -7.27 -0.74 13.03
C ASP A 190 -8.44 -0.09 13.76
N GLY A 191 -8.24 1.08 14.36
CA GLY A 191 -9.29 1.89 14.96
C GLY A 191 -10.31 2.44 13.95
N LEU A 192 -9.87 2.78 12.76
CA LEU A 192 -10.76 3.23 11.67
C LEU A 192 -11.65 2.10 11.14
N TYR A 193 -11.15 0.85 11.17
CA TYR A 193 -11.89 -0.33 10.69
C TYR A 193 -12.67 -1.07 11.79
N SER A 194 -12.35 -0.85 13.08
CA SER A 194 -13.01 -1.53 14.21
C SER A 194 -14.27 -0.82 14.74
N GLY A 195 -14.60 0.36 14.22
CA GLY A 195 -15.84 1.05 14.57
C GLY A 195 -17.05 0.32 14.00
N PRO A 196 -18.15 0.12 14.78
CA PRO A 196 -19.40 -0.34 14.20
C PRO A 196 -19.78 0.65 13.10
N ALA A 197 -20.10 0.14 11.91
CA ALA A 197 -20.62 0.95 10.82
C ALA A 197 -21.74 1.82 11.39
N LYS A 198 -21.49 3.12 11.58
CA LYS A 198 -22.54 4.06 11.93
C LYS A 198 -23.45 4.12 10.71
N VAL A 199 -24.49 3.31 10.75
CA VAL A 199 -25.64 3.50 9.88
C VAL A 199 -26.20 4.86 10.28
N VAL A 200 -25.82 5.88 9.52
CA VAL A 200 -26.47 7.18 9.60
C VAL A 200 -27.88 6.96 9.02
N GLY A 201 -28.81 6.64 9.91
CA GLY A 201 -30.21 6.63 9.57
C GLY A 201 -30.57 8.04 9.11
N TYR A 202 -30.78 8.23 7.82
CA TYR A 202 -31.48 9.39 7.31
C TYR A 202 -32.91 9.29 7.83
N GLY A 203 -33.16 9.92 8.98
CA GLY A 203 -34.51 10.20 9.45
C GLY A 203 -35.12 11.18 8.48
N GLY A 204 -35.95 10.67 7.57
CA GLY A 204 -36.81 11.50 6.77
C GLY A 204 -37.85 12.18 7.71
N LEU A 205 -37.97 13.50 7.56
CA LEU A 205 -39.18 14.26 7.83
C LEU A 205 -39.82 14.58 6.50
#